data_06d9b745f841d73d108093a11e1a0e67
#
_entry.id   06d9b745f841d73d108093a11e1a0e67
#
_cell.length_a   1.000
_cell.length_b   1.000
_cell.length_c   1.000
_cell.angle_alpha   90.00
_cell.angle_beta   90.00
_cell.angle_gamma   90.00
#
_symmetry.space_group_name_H-M   'P 1'
#
loop_
_entity.id
_entity.type
_entity.pdbx_description
1 polymer ?
#
loop_
_entity_poly.entity_id
_entity_poly.type
_entity_poly.pdbx_seq_one_letter_code
_entity_poly.pdbx_strand_id
1 'polypeptide(L)'
;MENQSTAKHEDVRTNVPQKKPEVETTKHKQSRANEYIPVNTQELQNAERKIVKSVQREAFQREINLLRPTVERISQDSTSRKIVKKASTLYKMGPFLDNDGVLRVGGRLRNAEIPAAAKYPVVLPRKGHVTRLIISHYHDSIYHQGLGMTDNQIRSSGFWIVEGSSAVADFIAKCVHCRKLRVAL
;
A
#
# COMPACT_ATOMS: atom_id res chain seq x y z
N MET A 1 37.61 -48.65 -82.60
CA MET A 1 37.19 -47.70 -83.63
C MET A 1 36.54 -46.58 -82.89
N GLU A 2 37.38 -45.57 -82.63
CA GLU A 2 37.35 -44.25 -83.31
C GLU A 2 36.17 -43.42 -82.85
N ASN A 3 36.22 -42.16 -82.43
CA ASN A 3 37.23 -41.12 -82.58
C ASN A 3 36.88 -39.98 -81.63
N GLN A 4 37.90 -39.47 -81.04
CA GLN A 4 38.17 -38.09 -80.71
C GLN A 4 37.24 -37.00 -81.22
N SER A 5 36.87 -36.07 -80.38
CA SER A 5 37.11 -34.66 -80.72
C SER A 5 37.01 -33.75 -79.48
N THR A 6 38.09 -33.08 -79.26
CA THR A 6 38.39 -31.97 -78.35
C THR A 6 37.65 -30.72 -78.81
N ALA A 7 37.05 -29.97 -77.90
CA ALA A 7 36.81 -28.56 -78.10
C ALA A 7 37.05 -27.82 -76.76
N LYS A 8 38.11 -27.03 -76.75
CA LYS A 8 38.45 -26.05 -75.77
C LYS A 8 37.43 -24.95 -75.79
N HIS A 9 36.90 -24.58 -74.62
CA HIS A 9 36.21 -23.28 -74.50
C HIS A 9 36.83 -22.51 -73.34
N GLU A 10 37.18 -21.25 -73.64
CA GLU A 10 37.95 -20.33 -72.85
C GLU A 10 37.20 -19.83 -71.61
N ASP A 11 37.98 -19.73 -70.54
CA ASP A 11 37.59 -19.18 -69.23
C ASP A 11 37.54 -17.66 -69.32
N VAL A 12 36.33 -17.09 -69.30
CA VAL A 12 36.13 -15.64 -69.11
C VAL A 12 35.86 -15.41 -67.64
N ARG A 13 36.90 -15.07 -66.91
CA ARG A 13 36.83 -14.58 -65.53
C ARG A 13 36.20 -13.18 -65.50
N THR A 14 34.94 -13.11 -65.17
CA THR A 14 34.32 -11.83 -64.74
C THR A 14 34.51 -11.66 -63.24
N ASN A 15 35.39 -10.72 -62.90
CA ASN A 15 35.63 -10.27 -61.52
C ASN A 15 34.40 -9.47 -61.06
N VAL A 16 33.55 -10.07 -60.22
CA VAL A 16 32.51 -9.35 -59.47
C VAL A 16 33.03 -9.10 -58.06
N PRO A 17 33.12 -7.86 -57.60
CA PRO A 17 33.54 -7.58 -56.23
C PRO A 17 32.45 -8.02 -55.25
N GLN A 18 32.73 -9.04 -54.45
CA GLN A 18 31.89 -9.47 -53.37
C GLN A 18 31.91 -8.42 -52.25
N LYS A 19 30.84 -7.65 -52.15
CA LYS A 19 30.55 -6.79 -51.01
C LYS A 19 30.28 -7.66 -49.78
N LYS A 20 31.20 -7.66 -48.81
CA LYS A 20 31.00 -8.30 -47.53
C LYS A 20 29.78 -7.65 -46.85
N PRO A 21 28.83 -8.41 -46.27
CA PRO A 21 27.81 -7.82 -45.45
C PRO A 21 28.44 -7.25 -44.18
N GLU A 22 28.29 -5.96 -43.97
CA GLU A 22 28.53 -5.31 -42.68
C GLU A 22 27.61 -5.94 -41.66
N VAL A 23 28.19 -6.65 -40.69
CA VAL A 23 27.50 -7.13 -39.51
C VAL A 23 27.20 -5.90 -38.67
N GLU A 24 25.96 -5.46 -38.76
CA GLU A 24 25.38 -4.45 -37.89
C GLU A 24 25.42 -5.00 -36.47
N THR A 25 26.42 -4.61 -35.71
CA THR A 25 26.48 -4.89 -34.28
C THR A 25 25.33 -4.16 -33.61
N THR A 26 24.21 -4.85 -33.45
CA THR A 26 23.16 -4.42 -32.57
C THR A 26 23.76 -4.20 -31.18
N LYS A 27 23.89 -2.93 -30.81
CA LYS A 27 24.22 -2.52 -29.46
C LYS A 27 23.20 -3.15 -28.53
N HIS A 28 23.57 -4.23 -27.88
CA HIS A 28 22.85 -4.75 -26.72
C HIS A 28 22.68 -3.56 -25.76
N LYS A 29 21.44 -3.10 -25.62
CA LYS A 29 21.05 -2.30 -24.47
C LYS A 29 21.45 -3.12 -23.25
N GLN A 30 22.53 -2.71 -22.59
CA GLN A 30 22.85 -3.18 -21.25
C GLN A 30 21.60 -2.98 -20.41
N SER A 31 20.93 -4.08 -20.09
CA SER A 31 19.93 -4.12 -19.04
C SER A 31 20.63 -3.53 -17.81
N ARG A 32 20.17 -2.36 -17.37
CA ARG A 32 20.56 -1.81 -16.07
C ARG A 32 20.30 -2.93 -15.08
N ALA A 33 21.36 -3.52 -14.57
CA ALA A 33 21.30 -4.40 -13.42
C ALA A 33 20.48 -3.63 -12.39
N ASN A 34 19.41 -4.25 -11.89
CA ASN A 34 18.52 -3.67 -10.90
C ASN A 34 19.37 -3.56 -9.63
N GLU A 35 20.07 -2.45 -9.47
CA GLU A 35 20.90 -2.17 -8.30
C GLU A 35 19.93 -2.18 -7.11
N TYR A 36 20.03 -3.21 -6.27
CA TYR A 36 19.21 -3.34 -5.08
C TYR A 36 19.58 -2.21 -4.13
N ILE A 37 18.78 -1.16 -4.16
CA ILE A 37 18.88 -0.05 -3.22
C ILE A 37 18.09 -0.48 -1.97
N PRO A 38 18.75 -0.70 -0.81
CA PRO A 38 18.06 -1.06 0.40
C PRO A 38 17.12 0.08 0.81
N VAL A 39 15.84 -0.25 0.99
CA VAL A 39 14.83 0.72 1.41
C VAL A 39 15.09 1.16 2.84
N ASN A 40 15.21 2.46 3.05
CA ASN A 40 15.41 3.06 4.37
C ASN A 40 14.09 3.03 5.17
N THR A 41 14.18 2.86 6.49
CA THR A 41 13.02 2.92 7.41
C THR A 41 12.21 4.21 7.25
N GLN A 42 12.88 5.35 7.01
CA GLN A 42 12.21 6.64 6.78
C GLN A 42 11.40 6.64 5.48
N GLU A 43 11.89 5.98 4.44
CA GLU A 43 11.16 5.85 3.17
C GLU A 43 9.91 4.99 3.33
N LEU A 44 9.99 3.90 4.09
CA LEU A 44 8.84 3.07 4.43
C LEU A 44 7.78 3.85 5.21
N GLN A 45 8.18 4.59 6.24
CA GLN A 45 7.28 5.44 7.01
C GLN A 45 6.64 6.54 6.15
N ASN A 46 7.39 7.12 5.22
CA ASN A 46 6.87 8.11 4.29
C ASN A 46 5.88 7.49 3.29
N ALA A 47 6.14 6.28 2.82
CA ALA A 47 5.24 5.54 1.94
C ALA A 47 3.93 5.18 2.65
N GLU A 48 4.01 4.63 3.87
CA GLU A 48 2.86 4.34 4.72
C GLU A 48 1.99 5.59 4.93
N ARG A 49 2.62 6.70 5.29
CA ARG A 49 1.94 7.98 5.50
C ARG A 49 1.22 8.50 4.25
N LYS A 50 1.84 8.34 3.07
CA LYS A 50 1.21 8.70 1.78
C LYS A 50 0.01 7.82 1.48
N ILE A 51 0.11 6.51 1.70
CA ILE A 51 -0.99 5.55 1.51
C ILE A 51 -2.16 5.90 2.43
N VAL A 52 -1.89 6.08 3.72
CA VAL A 52 -2.89 6.45 4.72
C VAL A 52 -3.62 7.74 4.33
N LYS A 53 -2.89 8.79 3.95
CA LYS A 53 -3.48 10.05 3.51
C LYS A 53 -4.36 9.90 2.27
N SER A 54 -3.97 9.04 1.33
CA SER A 54 -4.78 8.77 0.13
C SER A 54 -6.11 8.13 0.51
N VAL A 55 -6.08 7.10 1.34
CA VAL A 55 -7.28 6.40 1.84
C VAL A 55 -8.19 7.34 2.65
N GLN A 56 -7.59 8.16 3.50
CA GLN A 56 -8.33 9.12 4.32
C GLN A 56 -8.98 10.23 3.48
N ARG A 57 -8.32 10.74 2.44
CA ARG A 57 -8.90 11.72 1.53
C ARG A 57 -10.11 11.16 0.78
N GLU A 58 -10.03 9.92 0.34
CA GLU A 58 -11.14 9.27 -0.35
C GLU A 58 -12.36 9.11 0.57
N ALA A 59 -12.15 8.68 1.82
CA ALA A 59 -13.22 8.33 2.74
C ALA A 59 -13.73 9.52 3.59
N PHE A 60 -12.87 10.47 3.96
CA PHE A 60 -13.12 11.51 4.96
C PHE A 60 -12.79 12.93 4.47
N GLN A 61 -12.93 13.17 3.16
CA GLN A 61 -12.59 14.47 2.55
C GLN A 61 -13.29 15.65 3.23
N ARG A 62 -14.55 15.46 3.63
CA ARG A 62 -15.36 16.53 4.27
C ARG A 62 -14.80 16.88 5.65
N GLU A 63 -14.50 15.90 6.46
CA GLU A 63 -13.93 16.09 7.80
C GLU A 63 -12.53 16.69 7.73
N ILE A 64 -11.70 16.23 6.82
CA ILE A 64 -10.34 16.76 6.59
C ILE A 64 -10.41 18.24 6.20
N ASN A 65 -11.30 18.62 5.30
CA ASN A 65 -11.46 20.01 4.89
C ASN A 65 -11.94 20.92 6.04
N LEU A 66 -12.78 20.42 6.93
CA LEU A 66 -13.25 21.15 8.12
C LEU A 66 -12.14 21.30 9.17
N LEU A 67 -11.25 20.32 9.30
CA LEU A 67 -10.19 20.31 10.30
C LEU A 67 -8.91 21.04 9.85
N ARG A 68 -8.70 21.21 8.55
CA ARG A 68 -7.50 21.85 7.99
C ARG A 68 -7.24 23.27 8.51
N PRO A 69 -8.22 24.19 8.62
CA PRO A 69 -7.99 25.51 9.16
C PRO A 69 -7.58 25.52 10.64
N THR A 70 -7.79 24.42 11.34
CA THR A 70 -7.56 24.30 12.77
C THR A 70 -6.10 23.93 13.09
N VAL A 71 -5.38 23.32 12.14
CA VAL A 71 -3.95 22.96 12.30
C VAL A 71 -3.09 24.22 12.51
N GLU A 72 -3.49 25.36 11.95
CA GLU A 72 -2.76 26.62 12.08
C GLU A 72 -3.04 27.37 13.40
N ARG A 73 -4.06 26.99 14.16
CA ARG A 73 -4.60 27.79 15.26
C ARG A 73 -4.66 27.14 16.63
N ILE A 74 -4.53 25.82 16.76
CA ILE A 74 -4.91 25.16 18.02
C ILE A 74 -3.95 24.03 18.41
N SER A 75 -3.32 24.21 19.57
CA SER A 75 -2.93 23.15 20.49
C SER A 75 -4.14 22.21 20.75
N GLN A 76 -3.89 20.93 20.71
CA GLN A 76 -4.69 19.70 20.85
C GLN A 76 -5.92 19.70 21.79
N ASP A 77 -6.65 20.81 21.95
CA ASP A 77 -7.71 20.91 22.94
C ASP A 77 -9.11 20.74 22.35
N SER A 78 -10.05 20.44 23.21
CA SER A 78 -11.48 20.06 23.07
C SER A 78 -12.31 20.76 21.98
N THR A 79 -11.77 21.73 21.28
CA THR A 79 -12.41 22.53 20.23
C THR A 79 -12.65 21.73 18.93
N SER A 80 -11.81 20.72 18.64
CA SER A 80 -11.92 19.91 17.40
C SER A 80 -13.26 19.17 17.30
N ARG A 81 -13.86 18.80 18.43
CA ARG A 81 -15.17 18.14 18.46
C ARG A 81 -16.31 19.06 17.98
N LYS A 82 -16.19 20.36 18.17
CA LYS A 82 -17.22 21.33 17.77
C LYS A 82 -17.20 21.62 16.27
N ILE A 83 -16.08 21.32 15.60
CA ILE A 83 -15.86 21.64 14.19
C ILE A 83 -16.47 20.57 13.28
N VAL A 84 -16.32 19.30 13.65
CA VAL A 84 -16.91 18.20 12.89
C VAL A 84 -18.41 18.11 13.16
N LYS A 85 -19.21 18.00 12.10
CA LYS A 85 -20.68 17.94 12.22
C LYS A 85 -21.12 16.70 13.03
N LYS A 86 -22.15 16.87 13.86
CA LYS A 86 -22.74 15.79 14.68
C LYS A 86 -23.17 14.56 13.85
N ALA A 87 -23.48 14.76 12.57
CA ALA A 87 -23.83 13.67 11.65
C ALA A 87 -22.66 12.81 11.19
N SER A 88 -21.40 13.24 11.42
CA SER A 88 -20.23 12.43 11.08
C SER A 88 -20.03 11.28 12.08
N THR A 89 -19.69 10.13 11.56
CA THR A 89 -19.31 8.94 12.38
C THR A 89 -18.11 9.23 13.29
N LEU A 90 -17.25 10.20 12.91
CA LEU A 90 -16.06 10.58 13.68
C LEU A 90 -16.34 11.57 14.81
N TYR A 91 -17.53 12.19 14.86
CA TYR A 91 -17.85 13.26 15.81
C TYR A 91 -17.54 12.89 17.27
N LYS A 92 -17.95 11.69 17.70
CA LYS A 92 -17.79 11.20 19.08
C LYS A 92 -16.33 10.88 19.44
N MET A 93 -15.46 10.74 18.45
CA MET A 93 -14.09 10.28 18.64
C MET A 93 -13.07 11.42 18.78
N GLY A 94 -13.51 12.68 18.63
CA GLY A 94 -12.62 13.85 18.69
C GLY A 94 -11.54 13.81 17.61
N PRO A 95 -11.91 13.78 16.32
CA PRO A 95 -10.95 13.70 15.24
C PRO A 95 -10.12 14.99 15.14
N PHE A 96 -8.85 14.85 14.78
CA PHE A 96 -7.94 15.96 14.51
C PHE A 96 -6.93 15.59 13.42
N LEU A 97 -6.30 16.58 12.81
CA LEU A 97 -5.18 16.38 11.90
C LEU A 97 -3.88 16.57 12.67
N ASP A 98 -2.95 15.63 12.51
CA ASP A 98 -1.60 15.80 13.02
C ASP A 98 -0.76 16.75 12.15
N ASN A 99 0.47 17.04 12.55
CA ASN A 99 1.38 17.94 11.84
C ASN A 99 1.68 17.49 10.40
N ASP A 100 1.60 16.20 10.16
CA ASP A 100 1.76 15.61 8.83
C ASP A 100 0.46 15.66 8.00
N GLY A 101 -0.64 16.11 8.58
CA GLY A 101 -1.97 16.14 7.95
C GLY A 101 -2.62 14.77 7.85
N VAL A 102 -2.26 13.85 8.74
CA VAL A 102 -2.94 12.55 8.90
C VAL A 102 -4.09 12.72 9.88
N LEU A 103 -5.25 12.20 9.52
CA LEU A 103 -6.44 12.21 10.39
C LEU A 103 -6.28 11.14 11.49
N ARG A 104 -6.34 11.62 12.74
CA ARG A 104 -6.26 10.80 13.94
C ARG A 104 -7.47 11.00 14.82
N VAL A 105 -7.70 10.07 15.73
CA VAL A 105 -8.69 10.26 16.79
C VAL A 105 -7.99 10.52 18.12
N GLY A 106 -8.49 11.54 18.83
CA GLY A 106 -8.10 11.83 20.20
C GLY A 106 -9.25 11.43 21.11
N GLY A 107 -8.99 11.04 22.32
CA GLY A 107 -10.09 10.66 23.17
C GLY A 107 -9.75 10.51 24.64
N ARG A 108 -10.42 9.57 25.28
CA ARG A 108 -10.32 9.27 26.72
C ARG A 108 -8.92 8.89 27.17
N LEU A 109 -8.09 8.37 26.25
CA LEU A 109 -6.73 7.91 26.53
C LEU A 109 -5.67 9.00 26.50
N ARG A 110 -6.06 10.27 26.31
CA ARG A 110 -5.11 11.40 26.21
C ARG A 110 -4.14 11.48 27.41
N ASN A 111 -4.62 11.20 28.60
CA ASN A 111 -3.86 11.29 29.84
C ASN A 111 -3.27 9.92 30.28
N ALA A 112 -3.48 8.85 29.51
CA ALA A 112 -2.94 7.55 29.85
C ALA A 112 -1.42 7.46 29.53
N GLU A 113 -0.67 6.74 30.32
CA GLU A 113 0.76 6.47 30.10
C GLU A 113 0.95 5.30 29.11
N ILE A 114 0.57 5.52 27.87
CA ILE A 114 0.67 4.55 26.77
C ILE A 114 1.38 5.18 25.56
N PRO A 115 1.94 4.40 24.64
CA PRO A 115 2.59 4.92 23.43
C PRO A 115 1.69 5.87 22.64
N ALA A 116 2.28 6.92 22.06
CA ALA A 116 1.56 7.95 21.32
C ALA A 116 0.72 7.37 20.17
N ALA A 117 1.18 6.32 19.50
CA ALA A 117 0.44 5.66 18.43
C ALA A 117 -0.88 5.05 18.94
N ALA A 118 -0.87 4.39 20.08
CA ALA A 118 -2.07 3.83 20.70
C ALA A 118 -2.98 4.93 21.29
N LYS A 119 -2.39 6.06 21.75
CA LYS A 119 -3.10 7.22 22.31
C LYS A 119 -3.85 8.00 21.23
N TYR A 120 -3.24 8.15 20.06
CA TYR A 120 -3.76 8.91 18.91
C TYR A 120 -3.74 8.06 17.63
N PRO A 121 -4.57 7.02 17.57
CA PRO A 121 -4.55 6.11 16.44
C PRO A 121 -4.99 6.79 15.14
N VAL A 122 -4.42 6.28 14.06
CA VAL A 122 -4.74 6.68 12.68
C VAL A 122 -6.13 6.17 12.31
N VAL A 123 -6.97 7.05 11.78
CA VAL A 123 -8.33 6.67 11.35
C VAL A 123 -8.30 5.97 10.00
N LEU A 124 -8.96 4.84 9.92
CA LEU A 124 -9.17 4.11 8.68
C LEU A 124 -10.67 3.90 8.43
N PRO A 125 -11.11 3.94 7.17
CA PRO A 125 -12.51 3.66 6.84
C PRO A 125 -12.85 2.20 7.10
N ARG A 126 -14.13 1.91 7.34
CA ARG A 126 -14.62 0.53 7.50
C ARG A 126 -14.31 -0.37 6.30
N LYS A 127 -14.45 0.17 5.10
CA LYS A 127 -14.24 -0.54 3.82
C LYS A 127 -13.02 0.03 3.10
N GLY A 128 -12.34 -0.81 2.35
CA GLY A 128 -11.20 -0.44 1.53
C GLY A 128 -10.14 -1.52 1.49
N HIS A 129 -9.31 -1.49 0.47
CA HIS A 129 -8.25 -2.48 0.28
C HIS A 129 -7.22 -2.42 1.43
N VAL A 130 -6.76 -1.22 1.77
CA VAL A 130 -5.77 -1.01 2.85
C VAL A 130 -6.31 -1.47 4.19
N THR A 131 -7.56 -1.13 4.53
CA THR A 131 -8.21 -1.60 5.77
C THR A 131 -8.26 -3.12 5.82
N ARG A 132 -8.61 -3.77 4.71
CA ARG A 132 -8.63 -5.23 4.62
C ARG A 132 -7.24 -5.85 4.80
N LEU A 133 -6.20 -5.26 4.21
CA LEU A 133 -4.81 -5.73 4.40
C LEU A 133 -4.37 -5.62 5.85
N ILE A 134 -4.69 -4.53 6.52
CA ILE A 134 -4.38 -4.31 7.95
C ILE A 134 -5.10 -5.35 8.81
N ILE A 135 -6.40 -5.58 8.58
CA ILE A 135 -7.14 -6.62 9.32
C ILE A 135 -6.53 -8.00 9.06
N SER A 136 -6.19 -8.33 7.81
CA SER A 136 -5.55 -9.61 7.47
C SER A 136 -4.24 -9.79 8.23
N HIS A 137 -3.35 -8.80 8.15
CA HIS A 137 -2.05 -8.84 8.80
C HIS A 137 -2.16 -9.10 10.31
N TYR A 138 -2.99 -8.35 11.01
CA TYR A 138 -3.13 -8.52 12.46
C TYR A 138 -3.89 -9.79 12.83
N HIS A 139 -4.88 -10.22 12.05
CA HIS A 139 -5.58 -11.47 12.27
C HIS A 139 -4.65 -12.68 12.13
N ASP A 140 -3.77 -12.65 11.11
CA ASP A 140 -2.78 -13.71 10.88
C ASP A 140 -1.68 -13.68 11.96
N SER A 141 -1.20 -12.48 12.36
CA SER A 141 -0.14 -12.32 13.36
C SER A 141 -0.52 -12.85 14.75
N ILE A 142 -1.80 -12.85 15.09
CA ILE A 142 -2.33 -13.43 16.34
C ILE A 142 -2.89 -14.85 16.17
N TYR A 143 -2.52 -15.54 15.11
CA TYR A 143 -2.95 -16.93 14.85
C TYR A 143 -4.46 -17.12 14.84
N HIS A 144 -5.21 -16.19 14.23
CA HIS A 144 -6.67 -16.26 14.04
C HIS A 144 -7.51 -16.27 15.34
N GLN A 145 -7.05 -15.62 16.40
CA GLN A 145 -7.67 -15.62 17.74
C GLN A 145 -9.01 -14.83 17.82
N GLY A 146 -9.79 -14.80 16.78
CA GLY A 146 -11.13 -14.24 16.82
C GLY A 146 -11.23 -12.71 16.85
N LEU A 147 -12.47 -12.20 16.98
CA LEU A 147 -12.81 -10.79 16.78
C LEU A 147 -12.14 -9.87 17.80
N GLY A 148 -12.33 -10.16 19.08
CA GLY A 148 -11.87 -9.26 20.16
C GLY A 148 -10.37 -9.08 20.17
N MET A 149 -9.62 -10.16 20.00
CA MET A 149 -8.16 -10.12 19.97
C MET A 149 -7.65 -9.38 18.72
N THR A 150 -8.24 -9.64 17.55
CA THR A 150 -7.88 -8.93 16.30
C THR A 150 -8.14 -7.43 16.42
N ASP A 151 -9.32 -7.00 16.91
CA ASP A 151 -9.65 -5.58 17.06
C ASP A 151 -8.72 -4.90 18.09
N ASN A 152 -8.42 -5.55 19.20
CA ASN A 152 -7.49 -5.04 20.20
C ASN A 152 -6.07 -4.91 19.64
N GLN A 153 -5.59 -5.89 18.87
CA GLN A 153 -4.26 -5.84 18.26
C GLN A 153 -4.13 -4.69 17.27
N ILE A 154 -5.16 -4.45 16.44
CA ILE A 154 -5.21 -3.32 15.51
C ILE A 154 -5.14 -1.99 16.28
N ARG A 155 -5.90 -1.86 17.37
CA ARG A 155 -5.91 -0.62 18.17
C ARG A 155 -4.60 -0.37 18.90
N SER A 156 -4.01 -1.38 19.49
CA SER A 156 -2.72 -1.27 20.18
C SER A 156 -1.58 -0.91 19.22
N SER A 157 -1.70 -1.31 17.95
CA SER A 157 -0.77 -0.96 16.87
C SER A 157 -0.99 0.44 16.29
N GLY A 158 -1.93 1.23 16.83
CA GLY A 158 -2.13 2.61 16.46
C GLY A 158 -3.09 2.85 15.28
N PHE A 159 -3.98 1.91 14.99
CA PHE A 159 -5.03 2.07 13.97
C PHE A 159 -6.42 2.06 14.60
N TRP A 160 -7.27 2.94 14.10
CA TRP A 160 -8.68 3.00 14.45
C TRP A 160 -9.52 2.82 13.20
N ILE A 161 -10.13 1.65 13.05
CA ILE A 161 -11.05 1.38 11.95
C ILE A 161 -12.45 1.85 12.35
N VAL A 162 -13.09 2.66 11.52
CA VAL A 162 -14.51 3.06 11.74
C VAL A 162 -15.37 1.80 11.71
N GLU A 163 -16.21 1.63 12.74
CA GLU A 163 -16.97 0.39 12.95
C GLU A 163 -16.07 -0.87 12.93
N GLY A 164 -14.91 -0.80 13.58
CA GLY A 164 -13.85 -1.81 13.50
C GLY A 164 -14.32 -3.22 13.84
N SER A 165 -15.07 -3.40 14.91
CA SER A 165 -15.58 -4.72 15.30
C SER A 165 -16.44 -5.36 14.19
N SER A 166 -17.25 -4.56 13.48
CA SER A 166 -18.06 -5.04 12.36
C SER A 166 -17.18 -5.38 11.15
N ALA A 167 -16.17 -4.53 10.84
CA ALA A 167 -15.23 -4.79 9.74
C ALA A 167 -14.41 -6.06 9.98
N VAL A 168 -13.94 -6.27 11.20
CA VAL A 168 -13.19 -7.48 11.61
C VAL A 168 -14.10 -8.72 11.56
N ALA A 169 -15.34 -8.62 12.02
CA ALA A 169 -16.32 -9.72 11.94
C ALA A 169 -16.58 -10.14 10.49
N ASP A 170 -16.81 -9.16 9.60
CA ASP A 170 -17.00 -9.39 8.16
C ASP A 170 -15.77 -10.08 7.52
N PHE A 171 -14.57 -9.73 7.97
CA PHE A 171 -13.33 -10.35 7.51
C PHE A 171 -13.21 -11.79 8.00
N ILE A 172 -13.37 -12.04 9.30
CA ILE A 172 -13.25 -13.36 9.92
C ILE A 172 -14.29 -14.33 9.35
N ALA A 173 -15.50 -13.86 9.04
CA ALA A 173 -16.53 -14.67 8.40
C ALA A 173 -16.09 -15.25 7.05
N LYS A 174 -15.20 -14.53 6.34
CA LYS A 174 -14.64 -14.92 5.03
C LYS A 174 -13.28 -15.62 5.12
N CYS A 175 -12.63 -15.60 6.28
CA CYS A 175 -11.32 -16.22 6.48
C CYS A 175 -11.42 -17.74 6.30
N VAL A 176 -10.65 -18.28 5.36
CA VAL A 176 -10.68 -19.72 5.03
C VAL A 176 -10.23 -20.57 6.22
N HIS A 177 -9.17 -20.12 6.93
CA HIS A 177 -8.67 -20.82 8.11
C HIS A 177 -9.70 -20.89 9.22
N CYS A 178 -10.30 -19.76 9.60
CA CYS A 178 -11.34 -19.71 10.63
C CYS A 178 -12.62 -20.50 10.24
N ARG A 179 -12.96 -20.54 8.95
CA ARG A 179 -14.09 -21.34 8.47
C ARG A 179 -13.84 -22.82 8.62
N LYS A 180 -12.63 -23.29 8.26
CA LYS A 180 -12.27 -24.72 8.42
C LYS A 180 -12.34 -25.17 9.87
N LEU A 181 -11.82 -24.36 10.80
CA LEU A 181 -11.86 -24.68 12.24
C LEU A 181 -13.30 -24.74 12.78
N ARG A 182 -14.21 -23.92 12.29
CA ARG A 182 -15.62 -23.93 12.73
C ARG A 182 -16.43 -25.13 12.23
N VAL A 183 -16.01 -25.73 11.12
CA VAL A 183 -16.70 -26.92 10.55
C VAL A 183 -16.19 -28.20 11.19
N ALA A 184 -14.99 -28.19 11.78
CA ALA A 184 -14.37 -29.34 12.42
C ALA A 184 -14.84 -29.62 13.87
N LEU A 185 -15.76 -28.79 14.39
CA LEU A 185 -16.44 -28.96 15.69
C LEU A 185 -17.89 -29.38 15.49
#